data_04e474de681aac137966ca37ca8329b0
#
_entry.id   04e474de681aac137966ca37ca8329b0
#
_cell.length_a   1.000
_cell.length_b   1.000
_cell.length_c   1.000
_cell.angle_alpha   90.00
_cell.angle_beta   90.00
_cell.angle_gamma   90.00
#
_symmetry.space_group_name_H-M   'P 1'
#
loop_
_entity.id
_entity.type
_entity.pdbx_description
1 polymer ?
#
loop_
_entity_poly.entity_id
_entity_poly.type
_entity_poly.pdbx_seq_one_letter_code
_entity_poly.pdbx_strand_id
1 'polypeptide(L)'
;MPVHEAAAWRLTDSVALRPERFGALAYDFHTRKLSFLKTPTLVDVVRRLGECTTVGDALSGAGVAERERAAYLQALGTLADGGLIEERSP
;
A
#
# COMPACT_ATOMS: atom_id res chain seq x y z
N MET A 1 -0.13 -6.14 11.34
CA MET A 1 -1.57 -5.86 11.31
C MET A 1 -2.18 -6.37 10.01
N PRO A 2 -3.19 -7.22 10.08
CA PRO A 2 -3.77 -7.73 8.84
C PRO A 2 -4.54 -6.67 8.08
N VAL A 3 -4.43 -6.72 6.76
CA VAL A 3 -5.16 -5.85 5.86
C VAL A 3 -6.14 -6.72 5.07
N HIS A 4 -7.42 -6.39 5.13
CA HIS A 4 -8.47 -7.15 4.45
C HIS A 4 -8.98 -6.42 3.23
N GLU A 5 -9.47 -7.15 2.24
CA GLU A 5 -9.95 -6.57 0.99
C GLU A 5 -11.12 -5.61 1.18
N ALA A 6 -11.97 -5.87 2.17
CA ALA A 6 -13.13 -5.02 2.42
C ALA A 6 -12.78 -3.75 3.20
N ALA A 7 -11.58 -3.65 3.73
CA ALA A 7 -11.16 -2.51 4.54
C ALA A 7 -10.77 -1.32 3.65
N ALA A 8 -10.77 -0.14 4.26
CA ALA A 8 -10.35 1.09 3.60
C ALA A 8 -9.04 1.56 4.24
N TRP A 9 -8.02 1.71 3.43
CA TRP A 9 -6.68 2.12 3.87
C TRP A 9 -6.20 3.27 3.01
N ARG A 10 -5.14 3.93 3.44
CA ARG A 10 -4.48 4.99 2.66
C ARG A 10 -3.01 5.08 3.05
N LEU A 11 -2.23 5.70 2.18
CA LEU A 11 -0.86 6.04 2.50
C LEU A 11 -0.88 7.06 3.65
N THR A 12 -0.04 6.85 4.67
CA THR A 12 0.07 7.77 5.80
C THR A 12 0.52 9.14 5.30
N ASP A 13 -0.06 10.22 5.84
CA ASP A 13 0.19 11.58 5.37
C ASP A 13 1.67 11.99 5.37
N SER A 14 2.44 11.47 6.32
CA SER A 14 3.86 11.80 6.43
C SER A 14 4.75 10.96 5.52
N VAL A 15 4.17 10.09 4.69
CA VAL A 15 4.93 9.19 3.81
C VAL A 15 4.97 9.74 2.39
N ALA A 16 6.16 9.85 1.83
CA ALA A 16 6.37 10.20 0.44
C ALA A 16 6.86 8.98 -0.33
N LEU A 17 6.41 8.85 -1.57
CA LEU A 17 6.86 7.79 -2.47
C LEU A 17 7.83 8.37 -3.47
N ARG A 18 9.02 7.80 -3.53
CA ARG A 18 10.05 8.19 -4.50
C ARG A 18 10.14 7.10 -5.56
N PRO A 19 9.81 7.40 -6.83
CA PRO A 19 9.90 6.40 -7.87
C PRO A 19 11.34 5.89 -8.05
N GLU A 20 11.46 4.58 -8.20
CA GLU A 20 12.72 3.92 -8.46
C GLU A 20 12.52 2.93 -9.60
N ARG A 21 13.62 2.41 -10.14
CA ARG A 21 13.56 1.50 -11.27
C ARG A 21 12.76 0.24 -10.97
N PHE A 22 12.85 -0.26 -9.75
CA PHE A 22 12.18 -1.49 -9.31
C PHE A 22 10.75 -1.26 -8.82
N GLY A 23 10.40 -0.03 -8.48
CA GLY A 23 9.11 0.29 -7.88
C GLY A 23 9.16 1.66 -7.22
N ALA A 24 9.27 1.71 -5.90
CA ALA A 24 9.40 2.98 -5.18
C ALA A 24 10.03 2.78 -3.82
N LEU A 25 10.59 3.86 -3.32
CA LEU A 25 11.05 3.95 -1.95
C LEU A 25 10.00 4.75 -1.18
N ALA A 26 9.45 4.18 -0.11
CA ALA A 26 8.52 4.87 0.77
C ALA A 26 9.30 5.43 1.95
N TYR A 27 9.19 6.73 2.15
CA TYR A 27 9.90 7.40 3.23
C TYR A 27 8.91 8.15 4.12
N ASP A 28 8.91 7.81 5.41
CA ASP A 28 8.09 8.49 6.41
C ASP A 28 8.96 9.51 7.12
N PHE A 29 8.77 10.81 6.83
CA PHE A 29 9.61 11.82 7.44
C PHE A 29 9.21 12.14 8.88
N HIS A 30 8.15 11.58 9.37
CA HIS A 30 7.80 11.71 10.77
C HIS A 30 8.58 10.72 11.63
N THR A 31 8.62 9.44 11.20
CA THR A 31 9.32 8.37 11.92
C THR A 31 10.72 8.11 11.39
N ARG A 32 11.04 8.66 10.20
CA ARG A 32 12.29 8.47 9.47
C ARG A 32 12.50 7.03 9.00
N LYS A 33 11.42 6.26 8.90
CA LYS A 33 11.48 4.90 8.40
C LYS A 33 11.45 4.88 6.89
N LEU A 34 12.16 3.91 6.33
CA LEU A 34 12.20 3.65 4.90
C LEU A 34 11.67 2.25 4.62
N SER A 35 10.98 2.09 3.52
CA SER A 35 10.55 0.78 3.06
C SER A 35 10.58 0.75 1.55
N PHE A 36 10.85 -0.44 0.98
CA PHE A 36 10.87 -0.61 -0.46
C PHE A 36 9.56 -1.21 -0.93
N LEU A 37 8.97 -0.59 -1.94
CA LEU A 37 7.85 -1.18 -2.68
C LEU A 37 8.47 -1.86 -3.88
N LYS A 38 8.53 -3.18 -3.85
CA LYS A 38 9.40 -3.97 -4.72
C LYS A 38 8.96 -4.10 -6.17
N THR A 39 7.73 -3.71 -6.49
CA THR A 39 7.23 -3.79 -7.86
C THR A 39 6.41 -2.57 -8.20
N PRO A 40 6.36 -2.18 -9.50
CA PRO A 40 5.50 -1.09 -9.93
C PRO A 40 4.03 -1.34 -9.61
N THR A 41 3.59 -2.60 -9.67
CA THR A 41 2.21 -2.96 -9.35
C THR A 41 1.89 -2.65 -7.89
N LEU A 42 2.80 -2.97 -6.97
CA LEU A 42 2.59 -2.65 -5.55
C LEU A 42 2.53 -1.14 -5.33
N VAL A 43 3.35 -0.37 -6.04
CA VAL A 43 3.30 1.09 -5.98
C VAL A 43 1.93 1.58 -6.43
N ASP A 44 1.41 1.03 -7.51
CA ASP A 44 0.11 1.40 -8.04
C ASP A 44 -1.01 1.07 -7.03
N VAL A 45 -0.96 -0.10 -6.41
CA VAL A 45 -1.91 -0.49 -5.37
C VAL A 45 -1.90 0.53 -4.23
N VAL A 46 -0.72 0.86 -3.72
CA VAL A 46 -0.58 1.79 -2.60
C VAL A 46 -1.11 3.17 -2.96
N ARG A 47 -0.83 3.65 -4.16
CA ARG A 47 -1.34 4.95 -4.61
C ARG A 47 -2.87 4.95 -4.74
N ARG A 48 -3.45 3.84 -5.18
CA ARG A 48 -4.89 3.73 -5.36
C ARG A 48 -5.65 3.59 -4.04
N LEU A 49 -4.99 3.19 -2.96
CA LEU A 49 -5.66 3.00 -1.68
C LEU A 49 -6.48 4.21 -1.25
N GLY A 50 -5.92 5.40 -1.40
CA GLY A 50 -6.60 6.63 -1.00
C GLY A 50 -7.71 7.06 -1.94
N GLU A 51 -7.72 6.54 -3.17
CA GLU A 51 -8.69 6.92 -4.19
C GLU A 51 -9.82 5.90 -4.34
N CYS A 52 -9.61 4.68 -3.87
CA CYS A 52 -10.59 3.60 -3.99
C CYS A 52 -11.35 3.42 -2.69
N THR A 53 -12.55 2.87 -2.79
CA THR A 53 -13.39 2.64 -1.62
C THR A 53 -12.81 1.57 -0.71
N THR A 54 -12.26 0.50 -1.29
CA THR A 54 -11.69 -0.62 -0.54
C THR A 54 -10.34 -1.03 -1.09
N VAL A 55 -9.62 -1.81 -0.28
CA VAL A 55 -8.36 -2.43 -0.71
C VAL A 55 -8.58 -3.32 -1.93
N GLY A 56 -9.68 -4.08 -1.94
CA GLY A 56 -10.02 -4.93 -3.08
C GLY A 56 -10.14 -4.13 -4.38
N ASP A 57 -10.76 -2.95 -4.31
CA ASP A 57 -10.88 -2.08 -5.48
C ASP A 57 -9.51 -1.59 -5.95
N ALA A 58 -8.61 -1.28 -5.02
CA ALA A 58 -7.26 -0.88 -5.36
C ALA A 58 -6.50 -2.01 -6.06
N LEU A 59 -6.64 -3.23 -5.56
CA LEU A 59 -6.01 -4.40 -6.16
C LEU A 59 -6.54 -4.64 -7.58
N SER A 60 -7.86 -4.57 -7.75
CA SER A 60 -8.49 -4.74 -9.06
C SER A 60 -8.04 -3.66 -10.03
N GLY A 61 -8.01 -2.40 -9.58
CA GLY A 61 -7.60 -1.29 -10.41
C GLY A 61 -6.15 -1.37 -10.85
N ALA A 62 -5.30 -1.97 -10.04
CA ALA A 62 -3.89 -2.16 -10.38
C ALA A 62 -3.65 -3.43 -11.20
N GLY A 63 -4.69 -4.21 -11.49
CA GLY A 63 -4.55 -5.40 -12.31
C GLY A 63 -3.98 -6.60 -11.58
N VAL A 64 -4.08 -6.64 -10.26
CA VAL A 64 -3.57 -7.78 -9.47
C VAL A 64 -4.45 -8.99 -9.72
N ALA A 65 -3.86 -10.09 -10.19
CA ALA A 65 -4.60 -11.32 -10.42
C ALA A 65 -5.08 -11.89 -9.08
N GLU A 66 -6.24 -12.55 -9.12
CA GLU A 66 -6.83 -13.08 -7.89
C GLU A 66 -5.91 -14.01 -7.12
N ARG A 67 -5.15 -14.84 -7.84
CA ARG A 67 -4.19 -15.76 -7.22
C ARG A 67 -3.04 -15.05 -6.52
N GLU A 68 -2.82 -13.77 -6.81
CA GLU A 68 -1.76 -12.98 -6.20
C GLU A 68 -2.24 -12.11 -5.06
N ARG A 69 -3.55 -12.02 -4.86
CA ARG A 69 -4.10 -11.11 -3.86
C ARG A 69 -3.60 -11.39 -2.45
N ALA A 70 -3.49 -12.66 -2.07
CA ALA A 70 -3.00 -13.02 -0.74
C ALA A 70 -1.60 -12.47 -0.49
N ALA A 71 -0.71 -12.56 -1.47
CA ALA A 71 0.65 -12.03 -1.35
C ALA A 71 0.65 -10.50 -1.23
N TYR A 72 -0.21 -9.82 -1.99
CA TYR A 72 -0.31 -8.36 -1.91
C TYR A 72 -0.91 -7.91 -0.57
N LEU A 73 -1.92 -8.63 -0.08
CA LEU A 73 -2.50 -8.33 1.23
C LEU A 73 -1.46 -8.49 2.34
N GLN A 74 -0.61 -9.50 2.23
CA GLN A 74 0.48 -9.70 3.18
C GLN A 74 1.50 -8.56 3.11
N ALA A 75 1.84 -8.12 1.90
CA ALA A 75 2.75 -6.99 1.72
C ALA A 75 2.16 -5.71 2.32
N LEU A 76 0.86 -5.47 2.10
CA LEU A 76 0.18 -4.33 2.69
C LEU A 76 0.15 -4.42 4.22
N GLY A 77 -0.03 -5.62 4.76
CA GLY A 77 0.04 -5.84 6.20
C GLY A 77 1.40 -5.45 6.78
N THR A 78 2.47 -5.77 6.07
CA THR A 78 3.82 -5.36 6.49
C THR A 78 3.96 -3.85 6.48
N LEU A 79 3.42 -3.17 5.46
CA LEU A 79 3.42 -1.72 5.40
C LEU A 79 2.60 -1.11 6.54
N ALA A 80 1.47 -1.73 6.87
CA ALA A 80 0.62 -1.30 7.98
C ALA A 80 1.35 -1.43 9.31
N ASP A 81 2.07 -2.54 9.50
CA ASP A 81 2.86 -2.74 10.71
C ASP A 81 3.93 -1.66 10.88
N GLY A 82 4.49 -1.19 9.79
CA GLY A 82 5.47 -0.12 9.81
C GLY A 82 4.88 1.27 9.87
N GLY A 83 3.55 1.39 9.86
CA GLY A 83 2.89 2.69 9.90
C GLY A 83 2.91 3.46 8.58
N LEU A 84 3.31 2.80 7.48
CA LEU A 84 3.41 3.45 6.18
C LEU A 84 2.07 3.63 5.50
N ILE A 85 1.11 2.76 5.84
CA ILE A 85 -0.29 2.95 5.47
C ILE A 85 -1.12 2.93 6.74
N GLU A 86 -2.26 3.59 6.71
CA GLU A 86 -3.15 3.68 7.87
C GLU A 86 -4.59 3.46 7.44
N GLU A 87 -5.41 2.96 8.36
CA GLU A 87 -6.82 2.74 8.11
C GLU A 87 -7.53 4.08 7.99
N ARG A 88 -8.42 4.20 6.99
CA ARG A 88 -9.22 5.41 6.85
C ARG A 88 -10.41 5.35 7.81
N SER A 89 -10.66 6.47 8.47
CA SER A 89 -11.86 6.58 9.30
C SER A 89 -13.08 6.69 8.42
N PRO A 90 -14.21 6.06 8.84
CA PRO A 90 -15.46 6.18 8.09
C PRO A 90 -15.99 7.61 8.09
#